data_6340640a09b68cdd7d95a1829bf5c637
#
_entry.id   6340640a09b68cdd7d95a1829bf5c637
#
_cell.length_a   1.000
_cell.length_b   1.000
_cell.length_c   1.000
_cell.angle_alpha   90.00
_cell.angle_beta   90.00
_cell.angle_gamma   90.00
#
_symmetry.space_group_name_H-M   'P 1'
#
loop_
_entity.id
_entity.type
_entity.pdbx_description
1 polymer ?
#
loop_
_entity_poly.entity_id
_entity_poly.type
_entity_poly.pdbx_seq_one_letter_code
_entity_poly.pdbx_strand_id
1 'polypeptide(L)'
;MSVKILLDCLSKFGLVSGLRLNILKSSLYTAGIHGQLLEDILELTNVPRGSMPFRYLGIPLASGKLKISCYASFLDKITTYIGAWNCFSLSYVRKVELIRAVLQGVKCFWLFIFPILATIILRIVSHCQKFLWGSKKPLVAWKDLCLPKEKGGLDLKDLKSWNLALLAKSLWNIQRKKDTLSIRWVHQVYRKGACIWEISPRKEHSPLFKKLLDIINLLLQR
;
A
#
# COMPACT_ATOMS: atom_id res chain seq x y z
N MET A 1 26.30 10.86 16.74
CA MET A 1 25.67 11.93 17.56
C MET A 1 24.15 11.88 17.55
N SER A 2 23.50 11.84 16.42
CA SER A 2 22.02 11.83 16.30
C SER A 2 21.31 10.63 16.95
N VAL A 3 21.91 9.42 16.92
CA VAL A 3 21.31 8.22 17.51
C VAL A 3 21.24 8.28 19.02
N LYS A 4 22.29 8.81 19.69
CA LYS A 4 22.29 9.01 21.15
C LYS A 4 21.17 9.96 21.59
N ILE A 5 21.01 11.07 20.88
CA ILE A 5 19.94 12.06 21.14
C ILE A 5 18.57 11.41 21.00
N LEU A 6 18.38 10.55 19.97
CA LEU A 6 17.12 9.85 19.78
C LEU A 6 16.82 8.88 20.94
N LEU A 7 17.82 8.12 21.40
CA LEU A 7 17.68 7.20 22.54
C LEU A 7 17.36 7.96 23.83
N ASP A 8 18.01 9.10 24.07
CA ASP A 8 17.74 9.96 25.23
C ASP A 8 16.31 10.52 25.19
N CYS A 9 15.83 10.95 24.01
CA CYS A 9 14.46 11.38 23.83
C CYS A 9 13.46 10.26 24.10
N LEU A 10 13.71 9.05 23.60
CA LEU A 10 12.87 7.87 23.85
C LEU A 10 12.86 7.49 25.34
N SER A 11 14.00 7.56 26.01
CA SER A 11 14.11 7.29 27.43
C SER A 11 13.31 8.31 28.25
N LYS A 12 13.47 9.61 27.97
CA LYS A 12 12.70 10.69 28.63
C LYS A 12 11.20 10.53 28.39
N PHE A 13 10.80 10.21 27.15
CA PHE A 13 9.39 9.92 26.84
C PHE A 13 8.87 8.73 27.65
N GLY A 14 9.70 7.68 27.78
CA GLY A 14 9.34 6.49 28.58
C GLY A 14 9.12 6.80 30.06
N LEU A 15 9.91 7.70 30.64
CA LEU A 15 9.74 8.14 32.04
C LEU A 15 8.43 8.88 32.26
N VAL A 16 7.99 9.71 31.31
CA VAL A 16 6.78 10.51 31.42
C VAL A 16 5.52 9.70 31.07
N SER A 17 5.59 8.85 30.02
CA SER A 17 4.44 8.11 29.49
C SER A 17 4.23 6.74 30.13
N GLY A 18 5.20 6.21 30.87
CA GLY A 18 5.20 4.84 31.37
C GLY A 18 5.47 3.78 30.28
N LEU A 19 5.63 4.18 29.01
CA LEU A 19 5.91 3.27 27.90
C LEU A 19 7.42 3.00 27.80
N ARG A 20 7.80 1.73 27.61
CA ARG A 20 9.21 1.34 27.44
C ARG A 20 9.43 0.70 26.06
N LEU A 21 10.59 1.01 25.47
CA LEU A 21 11.02 0.36 24.24
C LEU A 21 11.23 -1.14 24.50
N ASN A 22 10.54 -1.98 23.73
CA ASN A 22 10.75 -3.41 23.78
C ASN A 22 11.80 -3.80 22.73
N ILE A 23 13.03 -4.03 23.18
CA ILE A 23 14.18 -4.35 22.31
C ILE A 23 13.93 -5.64 21.52
N LEU A 24 13.35 -6.67 22.14
CA LEU A 24 13.06 -7.96 21.50
C LEU A 24 12.04 -7.87 20.34
N LYS A 25 11.15 -6.87 20.39
CA LYS A 25 10.17 -6.60 19.32
C LYS A 25 10.60 -5.48 18.37
N SER A 26 11.76 -4.91 18.61
CA SER A 26 12.30 -3.82 17.79
C SER A 26 13.33 -4.36 16.79
N SER A 27 13.47 -3.69 15.67
CA SER A 27 14.48 -3.99 14.67
C SER A 27 15.04 -2.70 14.08
N LEU A 28 16.34 -2.65 13.85
CA LEU A 28 17.03 -1.52 13.25
C LEU A 28 17.18 -1.74 11.74
N TYR A 29 16.69 -0.80 10.96
CA TYR A 29 16.84 -0.79 9.50
C TYR A 29 17.72 0.39 9.09
N THR A 30 18.79 0.11 8.36
CA THR A 30 19.75 1.12 7.91
C THR A 30 19.81 1.16 6.38
N ALA A 31 20.08 2.33 5.82
CA ALA A 31 20.33 2.53 4.40
C ALA A 31 21.59 3.39 4.22
N GLY A 32 22.52 2.92 3.40
CA GLY A 32 23.78 3.62 3.11
C GLY A 32 24.80 3.61 4.25
N ILE A 33 24.57 2.87 5.34
CA ILE A 33 25.49 2.72 6.48
C ILE A 33 26.05 1.32 6.48
N HIS A 34 27.38 1.21 6.45
CA HIS A 34 28.11 -0.08 6.38
C HIS A 34 29.35 -0.04 7.26
N GLY A 35 29.95 -1.23 7.50
CA GLY A 35 31.19 -1.38 8.28
C GLY A 35 31.06 -0.96 9.73
N GLN A 36 32.17 -0.44 10.31
CA GLN A 36 32.29 -0.12 11.72
C GLN A 36 31.18 0.80 12.25
N LEU A 37 30.78 1.79 11.48
CA LEU A 37 29.71 2.72 11.90
C LEU A 37 28.37 2.00 12.13
N LEU A 38 28.07 0.94 11.38
CA LEU A 38 26.88 0.11 11.58
C LEU A 38 26.98 -0.69 12.87
N GLU A 39 28.14 -1.27 13.14
CA GLU A 39 28.41 -2.04 14.35
C GLU A 39 28.30 -1.16 15.60
N ASP A 40 28.91 0.02 15.57
CA ASP A 40 28.79 1.00 16.65
C ASP A 40 27.33 1.39 16.96
N ILE A 41 26.50 1.52 15.91
CA ILE A 41 25.08 1.85 16.09
C ILE A 41 24.31 0.65 16.68
N LEU A 42 24.60 -0.57 16.25
CA LEU A 42 23.96 -1.78 16.78
C LEU A 42 24.31 -1.99 18.25
N GLU A 43 25.59 -1.83 18.62
CA GLU A 43 26.05 -1.88 20.01
C GLU A 43 25.40 -0.79 20.87
N LEU A 44 25.37 0.46 20.35
CA LEU A 44 24.79 1.58 21.08
C LEU A 44 23.28 1.43 21.32
N THR A 45 22.54 0.87 20.34
CA THR A 45 21.09 0.72 20.44
C THR A 45 20.66 -0.57 21.11
N ASN A 46 21.51 -1.58 21.11
CA ASN A 46 21.24 -2.96 21.51
C ASN A 46 20.00 -3.55 20.80
N VAL A 47 19.66 -3.04 19.61
CA VAL A 47 18.50 -3.46 18.80
C VAL A 47 19.01 -4.30 17.63
N PRO A 48 18.45 -5.51 17.39
CA PRO A 48 18.91 -6.39 16.31
C PRO A 48 18.67 -5.76 14.95
N ARG A 49 19.57 -6.04 14.00
CA ARG A 49 19.44 -5.61 12.61
C ARG A 49 18.26 -6.32 11.93
N GLY A 50 17.34 -5.55 11.39
CA GLY A 50 16.23 -6.05 10.59
C GLY A 50 16.61 -6.27 9.12
N SER A 51 15.87 -7.15 8.43
CA SER A 51 16.01 -7.43 7.00
C SER A 51 14.82 -6.90 6.21
N MET A 52 15.08 -6.45 4.97
CA MET A 52 14.03 -6.05 4.02
C MET A 52 13.56 -7.27 3.19
N PRO A 53 12.27 -7.39 2.84
CA PRO A 53 11.15 -6.54 3.25
C PRO A 53 10.66 -6.85 4.66
N PHE A 54 10.24 -5.83 5.40
CA PHE A 54 9.56 -6.03 6.68
C PHE A 54 8.12 -5.52 6.64
N ARG A 55 7.31 -5.87 7.65
CA ARG A 55 5.90 -5.45 7.72
C ARG A 55 5.70 -4.34 8.75
N TYR A 56 5.05 -3.27 8.31
CA TYR A 56 4.61 -2.20 9.17
C TYR A 56 3.08 -2.02 9.04
N LEU A 57 2.35 -2.20 10.13
CA LEU A 57 0.87 -2.20 10.13
C LEU A 57 0.25 -3.14 9.07
N GLY A 58 0.86 -4.30 8.86
CA GLY A 58 0.41 -5.31 7.91
C GLY A 58 0.82 -5.06 6.46
N ILE A 59 1.53 -3.95 6.18
CA ILE A 59 2.02 -3.58 4.85
C ILE A 59 3.50 -3.94 4.71
N PRO A 60 3.92 -4.56 3.60
CA PRO A 60 5.32 -4.81 3.34
C PRO A 60 6.03 -3.51 2.93
N LEU A 61 7.08 -3.16 3.64
CA LEU A 61 8.02 -2.10 3.27
C LEU A 61 9.26 -2.72 2.65
N ALA A 62 9.63 -2.27 1.47
CA ALA A 62 10.79 -2.74 0.72
C ALA A 62 11.55 -1.58 0.10
N SER A 63 12.84 -1.75 -0.10
CA SER A 63 13.71 -0.77 -0.77
C SER A 63 13.49 -0.67 -2.29
N GLY A 64 12.78 -1.62 -2.90
CA GLY A 64 12.52 -1.68 -4.33
C GLY A 64 11.07 -2.05 -4.66
N LYS A 65 10.85 -2.54 -5.90
CA LYS A 65 9.53 -3.03 -6.34
C LYS A 65 9.10 -4.23 -5.50
N LEU A 66 7.87 -4.21 -5.02
CA LEU A 66 7.29 -5.32 -4.27
C LEU A 66 7.15 -6.56 -5.17
N LYS A 67 7.62 -7.70 -4.68
CA LYS A 67 7.42 -9.01 -5.33
C LYS A 67 6.00 -9.50 -5.08
N ILE A 68 5.51 -10.41 -5.93
CA ILE A 68 4.17 -11.02 -5.78
C ILE A 68 4.00 -11.66 -4.39
N SER A 69 5.03 -12.29 -3.85
CA SER A 69 5.04 -12.90 -2.52
C SER A 69 4.72 -11.91 -1.39
N CYS A 70 5.07 -10.63 -1.55
CA CYS A 70 4.76 -9.61 -0.55
C CYS A 70 3.24 -9.36 -0.41
N TYR A 71 2.45 -9.69 -1.44
CA TYR A 71 0.99 -9.56 -1.44
C TYR A 71 0.26 -10.79 -0.89
N ALA A 72 0.97 -11.87 -0.49
CA ALA A 72 0.36 -13.10 -0.01
C ALA A 72 -0.63 -12.83 1.12
N SER A 73 -0.22 -12.13 2.18
CA SER A 73 -1.12 -11.83 3.30
C SER A 73 -2.33 -10.96 2.94
N PHE A 74 -2.22 -10.15 1.89
CA PHE A 74 -3.34 -9.38 1.36
C PHE A 74 -4.35 -10.29 0.66
N LEU A 75 -3.85 -11.21 -0.17
CA LEU A 75 -4.68 -12.21 -0.84
C LEU A 75 -5.29 -13.18 0.18
N ASP A 76 -4.52 -13.65 1.16
CA ASP A 76 -4.98 -14.56 2.21
C ASP A 76 -6.15 -13.98 3.01
N LYS A 77 -6.08 -12.69 3.37
CA LYS A 77 -7.21 -12.02 4.03
C LYS A 77 -8.47 -12.04 3.16
N ILE A 78 -8.34 -11.75 1.86
CA ILE A 78 -9.48 -11.75 0.93
C ILE A 78 -10.05 -13.16 0.79
N THR A 79 -9.19 -14.17 0.63
CA THR A 79 -9.63 -15.58 0.50
C THR A 79 -10.25 -16.09 1.80
N THR A 80 -9.74 -15.70 2.97
CA THR A 80 -10.31 -16.07 4.26
C THR A 80 -11.73 -15.50 4.43
N TYR A 81 -11.95 -14.22 4.10
CA TYR A 81 -13.30 -13.65 4.13
C TYR A 81 -14.26 -14.35 3.16
N ILE A 82 -13.83 -14.53 1.91
CA ILE A 82 -14.64 -15.22 0.91
C ILE A 82 -14.91 -16.68 1.32
N GLY A 83 -13.92 -17.38 1.88
CA GLY A 83 -14.04 -18.76 2.36
C GLY A 83 -15.05 -18.90 3.49
N ALA A 84 -15.01 -17.99 4.48
CA ALA A 84 -15.96 -17.96 5.58
C ALA A 84 -17.41 -17.79 5.12
N TRP A 85 -17.65 -17.11 4.00
CA TRP A 85 -19.00 -16.92 3.47
C TRP A 85 -19.50 -18.08 2.62
N ASN A 86 -18.62 -18.91 2.09
CA ASN A 86 -19.01 -20.09 1.30
C ASN A 86 -19.77 -21.15 2.14
N CYS A 87 -19.64 -21.10 3.47
CA CYS A 87 -20.37 -21.99 4.38
C CYS A 87 -21.89 -21.68 4.43
N PHE A 88 -22.31 -20.51 3.92
CA PHE A 88 -23.69 -20.07 3.96
C PHE A 88 -24.35 -20.20 2.57
N SER A 89 -25.60 -20.64 2.55
CA SER A 89 -26.45 -20.60 1.33
C SER A 89 -26.90 -19.16 1.09
N LEU A 90 -26.07 -18.40 0.36
CA LEU A 90 -26.30 -16.98 0.12
C LEU A 90 -26.98 -16.74 -1.22
N SER A 91 -27.98 -15.86 -1.22
CA SER A 91 -28.56 -15.34 -2.47
C SER A 91 -27.53 -14.54 -3.26
N TYR A 92 -27.73 -14.41 -4.56
CA TYR A 92 -26.83 -13.64 -5.45
C TYR A 92 -26.63 -12.20 -4.96
N VAL A 93 -27.69 -11.53 -4.53
CA VAL A 93 -27.65 -10.16 -4.02
C VAL A 93 -26.75 -10.05 -2.78
N ARG A 94 -26.89 -10.97 -1.84
CA ARG A 94 -26.04 -11.01 -0.63
C ARG A 94 -24.58 -11.25 -0.98
N LYS A 95 -24.27 -12.11 -1.95
CA LYS A 95 -22.91 -12.32 -2.45
C LYS A 95 -22.32 -11.04 -3.04
N VAL A 96 -23.08 -10.30 -3.83
CA VAL A 96 -22.66 -9.01 -4.39
C VAL A 96 -22.35 -7.99 -3.30
N GLU A 97 -23.21 -7.87 -2.28
CA GLU A 97 -22.97 -6.94 -1.16
C GLU A 97 -21.74 -7.31 -0.34
N LEU A 98 -21.51 -8.60 -0.10
CA LEU A 98 -20.31 -9.06 0.58
C LEU A 98 -19.04 -8.76 -0.22
N ILE A 99 -19.06 -9.00 -1.54
CA ILE A 99 -17.94 -8.60 -2.41
C ILE A 99 -17.72 -7.09 -2.33
N ARG A 100 -18.78 -6.29 -2.39
CA ARG A 100 -18.70 -4.84 -2.28
C ARG A 100 -18.04 -4.42 -0.96
N ALA A 101 -18.48 -4.97 0.18
CA ALA A 101 -17.95 -4.70 1.51
C ALA A 101 -16.46 -5.07 1.62
N VAL A 102 -16.07 -6.29 1.21
CA VAL A 102 -14.66 -6.73 1.22
C VAL A 102 -13.81 -5.90 0.29
N LEU A 103 -14.32 -5.65 -0.91
CA LEU A 103 -13.61 -4.84 -1.88
C LEU A 103 -13.45 -3.39 -1.38
N GLN A 104 -14.31 -2.84 -0.58
CA GLN A 104 -14.17 -1.52 0.03
C GLN A 104 -13.32 -1.54 1.30
N GLY A 105 -13.49 -2.50 2.20
CA GLY A 105 -12.84 -2.52 3.51
C GLY A 105 -11.36 -2.89 3.45
N VAL A 106 -11.03 -4.03 2.86
CA VAL A 106 -9.65 -4.57 2.90
C VAL A 106 -8.71 -3.87 1.93
N LYS A 107 -9.24 -3.25 0.86
CA LYS A 107 -8.46 -2.73 -0.25
C LYS A 107 -8.06 -1.29 -0.15
N CYS A 108 -8.89 -0.44 0.43
CA CYS A 108 -8.65 1.02 0.40
C CYS A 108 -7.25 1.36 0.89
N PHE A 109 -6.76 0.65 1.91
CA PHE A 109 -5.45 0.89 2.49
C PHE A 109 -4.30 0.50 1.55
N TRP A 110 -4.33 -0.72 0.97
CA TRP A 110 -3.29 -1.19 0.04
C TRP A 110 -3.31 -0.42 -1.28
N LEU A 111 -4.49 -0.17 -1.82
CA LEU A 111 -4.69 0.57 -3.07
C LEU A 111 -4.29 2.04 -2.95
N PHE A 112 -4.38 2.62 -1.75
CA PHE A 112 -3.97 4.00 -1.51
C PHE A 112 -2.44 4.16 -1.44
N ILE A 113 -1.73 3.14 -0.91
CA ILE A 113 -0.29 3.23 -0.66
C ILE A 113 0.53 2.73 -1.84
N PHE A 114 0.05 1.67 -2.52
CA PHE A 114 0.82 1.00 -3.57
C PHE A 114 0.13 0.97 -4.93
N PRO A 115 0.92 1.09 -6.01
CA PRO A 115 0.48 0.64 -7.32
C PRO A 115 0.39 -0.89 -7.30
N ILE A 116 -0.83 -1.42 -7.29
CA ILE A 116 -1.05 -2.87 -7.21
C ILE A 116 -0.71 -3.52 -8.56
N LEU A 117 -0.01 -4.65 -8.51
CA LEU A 117 0.33 -5.43 -9.69
C LEU A 117 -0.93 -5.96 -10.38
N ALA A 118 -0.96 -5.90 -11.72
CA ALA A 118 -2.10 -6.40 -12.50
C ALA A 118 -2.42 -7.86 -12.21
N THR A 119 -1.40 -8.70 -12.01
CA THR A 119 -1.55 -10.10 -11.61
C THR A 119 -2.28 -10.28 -10.28
N ILE A 120 -2.06 -9.40 -9.32
CA ILE A 120 -2.76 -9.41 -8.02
C ILE A 120 -4.21 -9.01 -8.19
N ILE A 121 -4.48 -7.96 -8.98
CA ILE A 121 -5.85 -7.54 -9.32
C ILE A 121 -6.62 -8.69 -9.96
N LEU A 122 -6.04 -9.36 -10.95
CA LEU A 122 -6.66 -10.51 -11.62
C LEU A 122 -6.96 -11.67 -10.67
N ARG A 123 -6.05 -11.97 -9.73
CA ARG A 123 -6.31 -13.00 -8.69
C ARG A 123 -7.48 -12.62 -7.80
N ILE A 124 -7.57 -11.38 -7.36
CA ILE A 124 -8.69 -10.90 -6.53
C ILE A 124 -10.00 -11.01 -7.31
N VAL A 125 -10.03 -10.56 -8.56
CA VAL A 125 -11.19 -10.64 -9.43
C VAL A 125 -11.61 -12.11 -9.62
N SER A 126 -10.65 -13.01 -9.87
CA SER A 126 -10.92 -14.45 -10.00
C SER A 126 -11.57 -15.05 -8.75
N HIS A 127 -11.09 -14.69 -7.55
CA HIS A 127 -11.70 -15.13 -6.28
C HIS A 127 -13.13 -14.60 -6.13
N CYS A 128 -13.37 -13.34 -6.46
CA CYS A 128 -14.71 -12.75 -6.41
C CYS A 128 -15.67 -13.41 -7.43
N GLN A 129 -15.21 -13.68 -8.64
CA GLN A 129 -16.00 -14.38 -9.67
C GLN A 129 -16.35 -15.78 -9.23
N LYS A 130 -15.38 -16.55 -8.69
CA LYS A 130 -15.65 -17.90 -8.16
C LYS A 130 -16.66 -17.87 -7.02
N PHE A 131 -16.62 -16.87 -6.17
CA PHE A 131 -17.61 -16.72 -5.10
C PHE A 131 -19.01 -16.41 -5.64
N LEU A 132 -19.12 -15.55 -6.66
CA LEU A 132 -20.42 -15.20 -7.27
C LEU A 132 -21.05 -16.39 -8.01
N TRP A 133 -20.27 -17.03 -8.88
CA TRP A 133 -20.75 -18.00 -9.85
C TRP A 133 -20.52 -19.46 -9.45
N GLY A 134 -19.75 -19.71 -8.37
CA GLY A 134 -19.30 -21.03 -7.99
C GLY A 134 -18.37 -21.62 -9.04
N SER A 135 -18.55 -22.90 -9.35
CA SER A 135 -17.78 -23.64 -10.36
C SER A 135 -18.23 -23.35 -11.80
N LYS A 136 -19.30 -22.60 -11.99
CA LYS A 136 -19.85 -22.29 -13.32
C LYS A 136 -19.03 -21.19 -13.99
N LYS A 137 -19.03 -21.16 -15.33
CA LYS A 137 -18.44 -20.04 -16.06
C LYS A 137 -19.13 -18.72 -15.68
N PRO A 138 -18.39 -17.63 -15.54
CA PRO A 138 -19.01 -16.32 -15.33
C PRO A 138 -19.96 -15.97 -16.47
N LEU A 139 -21.21 -15.64 -16.15
CA LEU A 139 -22.24 -15.28 -17.14
C LEU A 139 -21.99 -13.88 -17.73
N VAL A 140 -21.32 -13.01 -16.97
CA VAL A 140 -21.09 -11.61 -17.34
C VAL A 140 -19.61 -11.27 -17.09
N ALA A 141 -19.00 -10.48 -17.96
CA ALA A 141 -17.64 -10.03 -17.79
C ALA A 141 -17.51 -9.14 -16.54
N TRP A 142 -16.40 -9.26 -15.81
CA TRP A 142 -16.20 -8.51 -14.56
C TRP A 142 -16.32 -6.99 -14.74
N LYS A 143 -15.81 -6.46 -15.87
CA LYS A 143 -15.89 -5.04 -16.17
C LYS A 143 -17.32 -4.53 -16.34
N ASP A 144 -18.23 -5.40 -16.85
CA ASP A 144 -19.63 -5.03 -17.02
C ASP A 144 -20.37 -5.02 -15.67
N LEU A 145 -19.97 -5.89 -14.73
CA LEU A 145 -20.43 -5.84 -13.34
C LEU A 145 -19.97 -4.56 -12.63
N CYS A 146 -18.85 -3.99 -13.06
CA CYS A 146 -18.32 -2.73 -12.51
C CYS A 146 -19.00 -1.47 -13.07
N LEU A 147 -19.87 -1.60 -14.06
CA LEU A 147 -20.64 -0.47 -14.57
C LEU A 147 -21.63 0.05 -13.52
N PRO A 148 -22.00 1.35 -13.58
CA PRO A 148 -23.08 1.89 -12.77
C PRO A 148 -24.40 1.16 -12.98
N LYS A 149 -25.27 1.15 -11.99
CA LYS A 149 -26.59 0.50 -12.04
C LYS A 149 -27.45 1.02 -13.21
N GLU A 150 -27.35 2.31 -13.50
CA GLU A 150 -28.03 2.98 -14.62
C GLU A 150 -27.62 2.41 -16.00
N LYS A 151 -26.41 1.83 -16.08
CA LYS A 151 -25.87 1.18 -17.28
C LYS A 151 -25.95 -0.35 -17.23
N GLY A 152 -26.81 -0.91 -16.35
CA GLY A 152 -27.01 -2.35 -16.20
C GLY A 152 -25.92 -3.07 -15.39
N GLY A 153 -24.98 -2.36 -14.79
CA GLY A 153 -23.96 -2.94 -13.92
C GLY A 153 -24.41 -3.10 -12.46
N LEU A 154 -23.53 -3.61 -11.63
CA LEU A 154 -23.73 -3.79 -10.18
C LEU A 154 -23.01 -2.74 -9.33
N ASP A 155 -22.42 -1.71 -9.95
CA ASP A 155 -21.60 -0.68 -9.29
C ASP A 155 -20.48 -1.26 -8.41
N LEU A 156 -19.89 -2.39 -8.81
CA LEU A 156 -18.69 -2.93 -8.19
C LEU A 156 -17.51 -2.07 -8.59
N LYS A 157 -16.61 -1.77 -7.65
CA LYS A 157 -15.44 -0.94 -7.96
C LYS A 157 -14.44 -1.70 -8.84
N ASP A 158 -14.13 -1.18 -10.02
CA ASP A 158 -12.97 -1.65 -10.79
C ASP A 158 -11.68 -1.30 -10.07
N LEU A 159 -10.95 -2.33 -9.66
CA LEU A 159 -9.74 -2.16 -8.82
C LEU A 159 -8.64 -1.38 -9.48
N LYS A 160 -8.49 -1.54 -10.79
CA LYS A 160 -7.44 -0.84 -11.55
C LYS A 160 -7.71 0.65 -11.58
N SER A 161 -8.92 1.04 -11.97
CA SER A 161 -9.35 2.43 -12.01
C SER A 161 -9.37 3.06 -10.62
N TRP A 162 -9.80 2.29 -9.60
CA TRP A 162 -9.82 2.78 -8.23
C TRP A 162 -8.42 3.01 -7.66
N ASN A 163 -7.46 2.11 -7.92
CA ASN A 163 -6.06 2.31 -7.53
C ASN A 163 -5.46 3.55 -8.20
N LEU A 164 -5.75 3.75 -9.49
CA LEU A 164 -5.31 4.92 -10.23
C LEU A 164 -5.89 6.22 -9.61
N ALA A 165 -7.18 6.24 -9.30
CA ALA A 165 -7.83 7.41 -8.68
C ALA A 165 -7.25 7.74 -7.29
N LEU A 166 -6.96 6.71 -6.46
CA LEU A 166 -6.35 6.90 -5.15
C LEU A 166 -4.92 7.41 -5.23
N LEU A 167 -4.14 6.94 -6.19
CA LEU A 167 -2.80 7.45 -6.46
C LEU A 167 -2.83 8.88 -7.02
N ALA A 168 -3.79 9.20 -7.90
CA ALA A 168 -4.01 10.57 -8.39
C ALA A 168 -4.38 11.54 -7.24
N LYS A 169 -5.14 11.07 -6.23
CA LYS A 169 -5.38 11.84 -4.99
C LYS A 169 -4.07 12.16 -4.25
N SER A 170 -3.10 11.25 -4.26
CA SER A 170 -1.78 11.51 -3.67
C SER A 170 -1.02 12.59 -4.44
N LEU A 171 -1.08 12.58 -5.78
CA LEU A 171 -0.55 13.67 -6.61
C LEU A 171 -1.18 15.02 -6.28
N TRP A 172 -2.50 15.05 -6.15
CA TRP A 172 -3.23 16.25 -5.76
C TRP A 172 -2.78 16.79 -4.40
N ASN A 173 -2.60 15.91 -3.40
CA ASN A 173 -2.09 16.29 -2.09
C ASN A 173 -0.66 16.87 -2.16
N ILE A 174 0.21 16.30 -3.02
CA ILE A 174 1.56 16.83 -3.26
C ILE A 174 1.47 18.22 -3.91
N GLN A 175 0.61 18.41 -4.92
CA GLN A 175 0.43 19.69 -5.59
C GLN A 175 -0.10 20.76 -4.63
N ARG A 176 -1.06 20.42 -3.78
CA ARG A 176 -1.61 21.33 -2.75
C ARG A 176 -0.69 21.58 -1.57
N LYS A 177 0.49 20.99 -1.55
CA LYS A 177 1.44 21.09 -0.43
C LYS A 177 0.81 20.76 0.92
N LYS A 178 -0.04 19.70 0.95
CA LYS A 178 -0.68 19.30 2.20
C LYS A 178 0.38 19.09 3.27
N ASP A 179 0.14 19.62 4.47
CA ASP A 179 1.10 19.57 5.58
C ASP A 179 1.16 18.17 6.19
N THR A 180 1.95 17.29 5.54
CA THR A 180 2.30 15.97 6.04
C THR A 180 3.79 15.72 5.83
N LEU A 181 4.39 14.93 6.71
CA LEU A 181 5.84 14.63 6.66
C LEU A 181 6.26 14.06 5.30
N SER A 182 5.48 13.14 4.73
CA SER A 182 5.75 12.54 3.43
C SER A 182 5.74 13.55 2.29
N ILE A 183 4.81 14.50 2.31
CA ILE A 183 4.72 15.54 1.28
C ILE A 183 5.86 16.54 1.42
N ARG A 184 6.19 16.97 2.64
CA ARG A 184 7.37 17.80 2.89
C ARG A 184 8.64 17.13 2.36
N TRP A 185 8.81 15.83 2.62
CA TRP A 185 9.94 15.06 2.12
C TRP A 185 9.99 15.00 0.59
N VAL A 186 8.87 14.73 -0.09
CA VAL A 186 8.79 14.74 -1.56
C VAL A 186 9.17 16.10 -2.13
N HIS A 187 8.74 17.20 -1.50
CA HIS A 187 9.09 18.55 -1.93
C HIS A 187 10.59 18.85 -1.79
N GLN A 188 11.20 18.42 -0.69
CA GLN A 188 12.62 18.65 -0.43
C GLN A 188 13.52 17.78 -1.29
N VAL A 189 13.21 16.49 -1.42
CA VAL A 189 14.10 15.50 -2.04
C VAL A 189 13.89 15.40 -3.56
N TYR A 190 12.64 15.35 -4.02
CA TYR A 190 12.33 15.10 -5.42
C TYR A 190 12.03 16.37 -6.21
N ARG A 191 11.28 17.31 -5.65
CA ARG A 191 10.90 18.51 -6.39
C ARG A 191 11.98 19.58 -6.43
N LYS A 192 12.69 19.82 -5.33
CA LYS A 192 13.74 20.86 -5.24
C LYS A 192 13.28 22.20 -5.86
N GLY A 193 12.02 22.57 -5.64
CA GLY A 193 11.43 23.80 -6.18
C GLY A 193 10.73 23.66 -7.55
N ALA A 194 10.98 22.61 -8.33
CA ALA A 194 10.36 22.40 -9.64
C ALA A 194 8.85 22.09 -9.54
N CYS A 195 8.09 22.37 -10.61
CA CYS A 195 6.69 21.97 -10.71
C CYS A 195 6.59 20.45 -10.87
N ILE A 196 5.65 19.80 -10.17
CA ILE A 196 5.52 18.33 -10.23
C ILE A 196 5.16 17.84 -11.65
N TRP A 197 4.48 18.69 -12.43
CA TRP A 197 4.05 18.38 -13.81
C TRP A 197 5.21 18.37 -14.82
N GLU A 198 6.36 18.94 -14.46
CA GLU A 198 7.54 19.07 -15.30
C GLU A 198 8.65 18.06 -14.93
N ILE A 199 8.45 17.29 -13.86
CA ILE A 199 9.44 16.35 -13.38
C ILE A 199 9.46 15.11 -14.26
N SER A 200 10.59 14.84 -14.89
CA SER A 200 10.84 13.58 -15.61
C SER A 200 11.28 12.45 -14.65
N PRO A 201 10.92 11.19 -14.95
CA PRO A 201 11.35 10.04 -14.14
C PRO A 201 12.88 9.90 -14.13
N ARG A 202 13.49 9.76 -12.94
CA ARG A 202 14.94 9.52 -12.76
C ARG A 202 15.19 8.16 -12.12
N LYS A 203 16.41 7.62 -12.25
CA LYS A 203 16.78 6.33 -11.65
C LYS A 203 16.61 6.34 -10.12
N GLU A 204 16.93 7.46 -9.47
CA GLU A 204 16.89 7.69 -8.03
C GLU A 204 15.47 7.76 -7.45
N HIS A 205 14.45 7.99 -8.29
CA HIS A 205 13.09 8.08 -7.81
C HIS A 205 12.56 6.71 -7.37
N SER A 206 11.82 6.69 -6.26
CA SER A 206 11.17 5.48 -5.77
C SER A 206 10.18 4.91 -6.79
N PRO A 207 9.90 3.59 -6.77
CA PRO A 207 8.93 2.97 -7.67
C PRO A 207 7.53 3.61 -7.58
N LEU A 208 7.11 4.01 -6.39
CA LEU A 208 5.86 4.72 -6.19
C LEU A 208 5.88 6.09 -6.88
N PHE A 209 6.93 6.88 -6.66
CA PHE A 209 7.01 8.22 -7.25
C PHE A 209 7.08 8.15 -8.78
N LYS A 210 7.82 7.19 -9.36
CA LYS A 210 7.80 6.94 -10.81
C LYS A 210 6.39 6.66 -11.32
N LYS A 211 5.62 5.83 -10.59
CA LYS A 211 4.23 5.56 -10.96
C LYS A 211 3.33 6.78 -10.87
N LEU A 212 3.57 7.66 -9.91
CA LEU A 212 2.86 8.95 -9.83
C LEU A 212 3.17 9.84 -11.04
N LEU A 213 4.43 9.87 -11.51
CA LEU A 213 4.81 10.59 -12.73
C LEU A 213 4.18 9.98 -13.99
N ASP A 214 4.07 8.64 -14.07
CA ASP A 214 3.34 7.98 -15.16
C ASP A 214 1.86 8.42 -15.22
N ILE A 215 1.25 8.61 -14.05
CA ILE A 215 -0.13 9.08 -13.95
C ILE A 215 -0.25 10.53 -14.45
N ILE A 216 0.72 11.39 -14.15
CA ILE A 216 0.76 12.76 -14.69
C ILE A 216 0.74 12.71 -16.23
N ASN A 217 1.62 11.92 -16.82
CA ASN A 217 1.67 11.78 -18.28
C ASN A 217 0.33 11.29 -18.86
N LEU A 218 -0.32 10.35 -18.18
CA LEU A 218 -1.64 9.88 -18.59
C LEU A 218 -2.73 10.97 -18.51
N LEU A 219 -2.65 11.87 -17.53
CA LEU A 219 -3.60 12.97 -17.37
C LEU A 219 -3.38 14.12 -18.36
N LEU A 220 -2.12 14.34 -18.78
CA LEU A 220 -1.75 15.38 -19.75
C LEU A 220 -2.06 14.99 -21.21
N GLN A 221 -2.22 13.68 -21.48
CA GLN A 221 -2.56 13.17 -22.83
C GLN A 221 -4.07 13.16 -23.12
N ARG A 222 -4.92 13.60 -22.18
CA ARG A 222 -6.37 13.73 -22.33
C ARG A 222 -6.82 15.17 -22.45
#